data_f76adf95c4a42325b9564c7232fc67a1
#
_entry.id   f76adf95c4a42325b9564c7232fc67a1
#
_cell.length_a   1.000
_cell.length_b   1.000
_cell.length_c   1.000
_cell.angle_alpha   90.00
_cell.angle_beta   90.00
_cell.angle_gamma   90.00
#
_symmetry.space_group_name_H-M   'P 1'
#
loop_
_entity.id
_entity.type
_entity.pdbx_description
1 polymer ?
#
loop_
_entity_poly.entity_id
_entity_poly.type
_entity_poly.pdbx_seq_one_letter_code
_entity_poly.pdbx_strand_id
1 'polypeptide(L)'
;MVMPKVCIIGAGCSGFTTAKRLKDHGIPFDVFEASDDIGGNWYFNNPNGMSACYQSLHIDTSKWRLAFEDYPVPADWPDYPHHSLLLQYFHDYVDHFGLREHITFNTRVENAARLPEGGWRITLSTGEVRHYDALAVANGHHWAARIPDYPGHFDGAQIHSHLYRTPFEPVNCIGKRVLVVGLGNSAMDIASELSQRPIAEKLFVSARRGVWIFPKYIGGKPGDKNPDPAWMPRWLRQKIGERIIRKLIGTMPDYGLPEPEYGMFQSHGTVSGEFLVRAGSGDLTMRPGVERLDGDGVVFTDGSREQVDVIVWATGYDIRFPFFKDPAFTADSDNRPPPLYKRILKPGTPDLFYMGLAQPLPTLVNFAEQQSKLVAAYLSGQYLPPPPAKMERVIKADEDYYTGQYYAARRHTIQLDFDHYVLALKKELAHGAKRAKAAGNAPPVQPRAPEGIAA
;
A
#
# COMPACT_ATOMS: atom_id res chain seq x y z
N MET A 1 -6.12 35.95 -0.04
CA MET A 1 -7.16 34.96 -0.33
C MET A 1 -7.17 34.00 0.85
N VAL A 2 -8.31 33.72 1.45
CA VAL A 2 -8.40 32.74 2.55
C VAL A 2 -8.31 31.35 1.93
N MET A 3 -7.41 30.50 2.48
CA MET A 3 -7.22 29.14 2.01
C MET A 3 -8.17 28.17 2.70
N PRO A 4 -8.62 27.10 2.02
CA PRO A 4 -9.48 26.09 2.63
C PRO A 4 -8.74 25.31 3.72
N LYS A 5 -9.43 25.03 4.84
CA LYS A 5 -8.88 24.19 5.92
C LYS A 5 -9.11 22.70 5.62
N VAL A 6 -8.05 21.91 5.75
CA VAL A 6 -8.03 20.48 5.37
C VAL A 6 -7.93 19.59 6.60
N CYS A 7 -8.77 18.55 6.67
CA CYS A 7 -8.58 17.42 7.57
C CYS A 7 -7.76 16.34 6.87
N ILE A 8 -6.72 15.82 7.51
CA ILE A 8 -5.93 14.67 7.04
C ILE A 8 -6.18 13.50 8.02
N ILE A 9 -6.63 12.35 7.49
CA ILE A 9 -6.83 11.14 8.29
C ILE A 9 -5.64 10.21 8.13
N GLY A 10 -4.86 10.05 9.20
CA GLY A 10 -3.68 9.20 9.29
C GLY A 10 -2.37 9.94 9.12
N ALA A 11 -1.35 9.58 9.93
CA ALA A 11 0.01 10.13 9.93
C ALA A 11 1.07 9.10 9.47
N GLY A 12 0.70 8.17 8.59
CA GLY A 12 1.64 7.39 7.79
C GLY A 12 2.28 8.24 6.68
N CYS A 13 3.14 7.65 5.85
CA CYS A 13 3.88 8.36 4.79
C CYS A 13 2.96 9.18 3.85
N SER A 14 1.75 8.73 3.58
CA SER A 14 0.79 9.48 2.76
C SER A 14 0.25 10.72 3.47
N GLY A 15 0.03 10.63 4.79
CA GLY A 15 -0.51 11.74 5.58
C GLY A 15 0.52 12.85 5.81
N PHE A 16 1.70 12.50 6.32
CA PHE A 16 2.70 13.55 6.61
C PHE A 16 3.30 14.18 5.35
N THR A 17 3.42 13.47 4.21
CA THR A 17 3.83 14.09 2.95
C THR A 17 2.76 15.03 2.40
N THR A 18 1.47 14.70 2.61
CA THR A 18 0.37 15.62 2.30
C THR A 18 0.44 16.86 3.18
N ALA A 19 0.59 16.68 4.50
CA ALA A 19 0.74 17.78 5.47
C ALA A 19 1.88 18.73 5.08
N LYS A 20 3.05 18.17 4.73
CA LYS A 20 4.21 18.94 4.28
C LYS A 20 3.89 19.81 3.07
N ARG A 21 3.25 19.25 2.05
CA ARG A 21 2.91 20.01 0.83
C ARG A 21 1.83 21.07 1.07
N LEU A 22 0.87 20.81 1.96
CA LEU A 22 -0.09 21.83 2.37
C LEU A 22 0.60 22.98 3.12
N LYS A 23 1.54 22.66 4.04
CA LYS A 23 2.36 23.65 4.76
C LYS A 23 3.16 24.53 3.80
N ASP A 24 3.81 23.94 2.78
CA ASP A 24 4.57 24.67 1.75
C ASP A 24 3.72 25.71 0.99
N HIS A 25 2.41 25.44 0.86
CA HIS A 25 1.47 26.32 0.15
C HIS A 25 0.67 27.24 1.09
N GLY A 26 0.98 27.24 2.39
CA GLY A 26 0.26 28.04 3.39
C GLY A 26 -1.20 27.63 3.54
N ILE A 27 -1.55 26.38 3.24
CA ILE A 27 -2.89 25.85 3.38
C ILE A 27 -3.05 25.29 4.81
N PRO A 28 -4.03 25.78 5.62
CA PRO A 28 -4.23 25.29 6.97
C PRO A 28 -4.76 23.86 6.98
N PHE A 29 -4.25 23.04 7.91
CA PHE A 29 -4.67 21.65 8.07
C PHE A 29 -4.53 21.16 9.51
N ASP A 30 -5.26 20.09 9.83
CA ASP A 30 -5.06 19.28 11.03
C ASP A 30 -4.89 17.81 10.58
N VAL A 31 -3.99 17.07 11.24
CA VAL A 31 -3.79 15.63 11.02
C VAL A 31 -4.28 14.87 12.25
N PHE A 32 -5.11 13.85 12.04
CA PHE A 32 -5.56 12.94 13.10
C PHE A 32 -4.94 11.56 12.91
N GLU A 33 -4.24 11.09 13.93
CA GLU A 33 -3.62 9.76 13.97
C GLU A 33 -4.21 8.94 15.13
N ALA A 34 -4.63 7.72 14.78
CA ALA A 34 -5.20 6.80 15.77
C ALA A 34 -4.16 6.18 16.71
N SER A 35 -2.90 6.23 16.30
CA SER A 35 -1.75 5.76 17.08
C SER A 35 -1.18 6.87 17.96
N ASP A 36 -0.26 6.47 18.84
CA ASP A 36 0.53 7.37 19.71
C ASP A 36 1.73 8.00 18.98
N ASP A 37 2.04 7.55 17.75
CA ASP A 37 3.13 8.10 16.94
C ASP A 37 2.85 7.93 15.43
N ILE A 38 3.73 8.53 14.61
CA ILE A 38 3.70 8.46 13.16
C ILE A 38 4.19 7.10 12.64
N GLY A 39 4.13 6.91 11.32
CA GLY A 39 4.77 5.78 10.63
C GLY A 39 3.80 4.77 10.05
N GLY A 40 2.56 4.70 10.56
CA GLY A 40 1.51 3.83 10.04
C GLY A 40 1.95 2.36 9.98
N ASN A 41 2.00 1.78 8.77
CA ASN A 41 2.38 0.37 8.57
C ASN A 41 3.85 0.05 8.91
N TRP A 42 4.73 1.06 9.02
CA TRP A 42 6.16 0.89 9.33
C TRP A 42 6.47 1.02 10.82
N TYR A 43 5.47 1.31 11.63
CA TYR A 43 5.60 1.34 13.07
C TYR A 43 5.41 -0.06 13.65
N PHE A 44 6.51 -0.75 13.97
CA PHE A 44 6.49 -2.08 14.59
C PHE A 44 5.77 -2.04 15.94
N ASN A 45 4.90 -3.02 16.18
CA ASN A 45 4.05 -3.09 17.37
C ASN A 45 3.18 -1.83 17.59
N ASN A 46 2.74 -1.21 16.48
CA ASN A 46 1.85 -0.06 16.54
C ASN A 46 0.61 -0.37 17.41
N PRO A 47 0.36 0.41 18.50
CA PRO A 47 -0.70 0.10 19.47
C PRO A 47 -2.12 0.23 18.89
N ASN A 48 -2.30 0.93 17.76
CA ASN A 48 -3.59 1.00 17.08
C ASN A 48 -3.99 -0.31 16.37
N GLY A 49 -3.09 -1.30 16.30
CA GLY A 49 -3.32 -2.59 15.65
C GLY A 49 -3.35 -2.57 14.12
N MET A 50 -3.01 -1.44 13.48
CA MET A 50 -3.13 -1.27 12.02
C MET A 50 -1.81 -1.48 11.26
N SER A 51 -0.72 -1.87 11.94
CA SER A 51 0.55 -2.17 11.31
C SER A 51 0.73 -3.67 11.07
N ALA A 52 1.16 -4.02 9.88
CA ALA A 52 1.56 -5.38 9.50
C ALA A 52 3.08 -5.61 9.61
N CYS A 53 3.80 -4.70 10.25
CA CYS A 53 5.24 -4.79 10.44
C CYS A 53 5.61 -5.95 11.36
N TYR A 54 6.61 -6.73 10.99
CA TYR A 54 7.24 -7.79 11.79
C TYR A 54 8.71 -7.47 12.02
N GLN A 55 9.31 -8.08 13.04
CA GLN A 55 10.63 -7.70 13.54
C GLN A 55 11.75 -7.80 12.49
N SER A 56 11.70 -8.81 11.62
CA SER A 56 12.71 -9.03 10.57
C SER A 56 12.46 -8.24 9.28
N LEU A 57 11.41 -7.40 9.21
CA LEU A 57 11.01 -6.72 7.98
C LEU A 57 12.07 -5.76 7.46
N HIS A 58 12.51 -6.00 6.24
CA HIS A 58 13.25 -5.04 5.41
C HIS A 58 12.37 -4.59 4.27
N ILE A 59 12.44 -3.31 3.92
CA ILE A 59 11.70 -2.83 2.75
C ILE A 59 12.20 -3.49 1.47
N ASP A 60 11.28 -3.83 0.56
CA ASP A 60 11.61 -4.42 -0.74
C ASP A 60 11.98 -3.38 -1.81
N THR A 61 11.94 -2.10 -1.44
CA THR A 61 12.37 -0.97 -2.26
C THR A 61 13.76 -0.53 -1.86
N SER A 62 14.65 -0.38 -2.83
CA SER A 62 15.99 0.13 -2.51
C SER A 62 15.97 1.61 -2.10
N LYS A 63 16.95 2.04 -1.31
CA LYS A 63 17.12 3.44 -0.89
C LYS A 63 17.14 4.42 -2.08
N TRP A 64 17.56 3.96 -3.25
CA TRP A 64 17.62 4.76 -4.48
C TRP A 64 16.24 5.14 -5.04
N ARG A 65 15.20 4.37 -4.66
CA ARG A 65 13.81 4.56 -5.09
C ARG A 65 12.90 5.01 -3.95
N LEU A 66 13.42 5.00 -2.72
CA LEU A 66 12.69 5.26 -1.50
C LEU A 66 12.63 6.75 -1.16
N ALA A 67 13.71 7.50 -1.42
CA ALA A 67 13.90 8.87 -0.97
C ALA A 67 12.78 9.82 -1.42
N PHE A 68 12.39 10.72 -0.52
CA PHE A 68 11.61 11.91 -0.91
C PHE A 68 12.48 12.87 -1.72
N GLU A 69 11.87 13.66 -2.60
CA GLU A 69 12.63 14.55 -3.51
C GLU A 69 13.39 15.64 -2.77
N ASP A 70 12.86 16.10 -1.65
CA ASP A 70 13.41 17.20 -0.85
C ASP A 70 14.05 16.74 0.48
N TYR A 71 14.12 15.42 0.71
CA TYR A 71 14.75 14.84 1.89
C TYR A 71 15.43 13.51 1.52
N PRO A 72 16.72 13.53 1.17
CA PRO A 72 17.42 12.34 0.69
C PRO A 72 17.64 11.32 1.83
N VAL A 73 17.63 10.04 1.49
CA VAL A 73 18.06 8.97 2.41
C VAL A 73 19.58 9.08 2.62
N PRO A 74 20.11 8.89 3.85
CA PRO A 74 21.54 8.90 4.12
C PRO A 74 22.33 7.96 3.21
N ALA A 75 23.47 8.43 2.70
CA ALA A 75 24.25 7.70 1.70
C ALA A 75 24.85 6.40 2.23
N ASP A 76 25.13 6.33 3.52
CA ASP A 76 25.71 5.21 4.26
C ASP A 76 24.70 4.13 4.65
N TRP A 77 23.39 4.37 4.41
CA TRP A 77 22.37 3.37 4.68
C TRP A 77 22.51 2.13 3.79
N PRO A 78 22.05 0.96 4.27
CA PRO A 78 21.98 -0.24 3.45
C PRO A 78 21.04 -0.03 2.27
N ASP A 79 21.25 -0.79 1.18
CA ASP A 79 20.42 -0.67 -0.02
C ASP A 79 18.94 -0.95 0.24
N TYR A 80 18.63 -1.91 1.11
CA TYR A 80 17.28 -2.26 1.54
C TYR A 80 17.17 -2.08 3.06
N PRO A 81 16.77 -0.90 3.54
CA PRO A 81 16.75 -0.59 4.97
C PRO A 81 15.77 -1.47 5.74
N HIS A 82 16.15 -1.81 6.97
CA HIS A 82 15.26 -2.40 7.96
C HIS A 82 14.14 -1.42 8.33
N HIS A 83 12.97 -1.94 8.73
CA HIS A 83 11.80 -1.10 9.06
C HIS A 83 12.11 -0.02 10.10
N SER A 84 13.00 -0.29 11.06
CA SER A 84 13.36 0.69 12.09
C SER A 84 14.12 1.90 11.53
N LEU A 85 14.99 1.70 10.54
CA LEU A 85 15.64 2.79 9.83
C LEU A 85 14.64 3.61 9.02
N LEU A 86 13.69 2.93 8.38
CA LEU A 86 12.65 3.63 7.62
C LEU A 86 11.73 4.45 8.55
N LEU A 87 11.36 3.91 9.71
CA LEU A 87 10.60 4.66 10.71
C LEU A 87 11.40 5.87 11.22
N GLN A 88 12.72 5.71 11.47
CA GLN A 88 13.60 6.82 11.84
C GLN A 88 13.63 7.90 10.76
N TYR A 89 13.74 7.51 9.48
CA TYR A 89 13.70 8.44 8.35
C TYR A 89 12.38 9.25 8.30
N PHE A 90 11.26 8.62 8.67
CA PHE A 90 9.97 9.31 8.76
C PHE A 90 9.92 10.30 9.92
N HIS A 91 10.50 9.94 11.09
CA HIS A 91 10.63 10.87 12.21
C HIS A 91 11.49 12.07 11.83
N ASP A 92 12.67 11.81 11.27
CA ASP A 92 13.59 12.87 10.85
C ASP A 92 12.94 13.82 9.83
N TYR A 93 12.16 13.28 8.87
CA TYR A 93 11.39 14.07 7.91
C TYR A 93 10.33 14.94 8.59
N VAL A 94 9.51 14.34 9.45
CA VAL A 94 8.42 15.04 10.14
C VAL A 94 8.96 16.15 11.04
N ASP A 95 10.04 15.88 11.74
CA ASP A 95 10.66 16.85 12.67
C ASP A 95 11.41 17.95 11.89
N HIS A 96 12.14 17.60 10.81
CA HIS A 96 12.82 18.56 9.96
C HIS A 96 11.87 19.61 9.35
N PHE A 97 10.68 19.19 8.93
CA PHE A 97 9.67 20.09 8.37
C PHE A 97 8.69 20.65 9.40
N GLY A 98 8.89 20.37 10.71
CA GLY A 98 8.03 20.87 11.80
C GLY A 98 6.57 20.47 11.61
N LEU A 99 6.30 19.18 11.30
CA LEU A 99 4.95 18.70 11.04
C LEU A 99 4.28 18.15 12.30
N ARG A 100 5.06 17.74 13.30
CA ARG A 100 4.57 17.05 14.51
C ARG A 100 3.53 17.86 15.28
N GLU A 101 3.70 19.18 15.35
CA GLU A 101 2.77 20.11 16.03
C GLU A 101 1.36 20.16 15.39
N HIS A 102 1.24 19.70 14.15
CA HIS A 102 -0.04 19.64 13.42
C HIS A 102 -0.72 18.26 13.53
N ILE A 103 -0.12 17.30 14.24
CA ILE A 103 -0.63 15.93 14.37
C ILE A 103 -1.24 15.75 15.75
N THR A 104 -2.51 15.38 15.79
CA THR A 104 -3.20 14.97 17.02
C THR A 104 -3.17 13.45 17.09
N PHE A 105 -2.32 12.93 17.97
CA PHE A 105 -2.15 11.50 18.22
C PHE A 105 -3.27 10.93 19.10
N ASN A 106 -3.36 9.60 19.19
CA ASN A 106 -4.35 8.86 19.98
C ASN A 106 -5.79 9.30 19.67
N THR A 107 -6.01 9.79 18.44
CA THR A 107 -7.28 10.40 18.04
C THR A 107 -7.75 9.79 16.72
N ARG A 108 -8.70 8.88 16.80
CA ARG A 108 -9.30 8.25 15.63
C ARG A 108 -10.42 9.12 15.08
N VAL A 109 -10.51 9.23 13.75
CA VAL A 109 -11.70 9.73 13.08
C VAL A 109 -12.72 8.59 13.01
N GLU A 110 -13.86 8.75 13.66
CA GLU A 110 -14.94 7.75 13.71
C GLU A 110 -16.00 7.97 12.64
N ASN A 111 -16.24 9.24 12.29
CA ASN A 111 -17.18 9.56 11.24
C ASN A 111 -16.73 10.78 10.44
N ALA A 112 -16.81 10.66 9.12
CA ALA A 112 -16.60 11.75 8.18
C ALA A 112 -17.84 11.88 7.30
N ALA A 113 -18.65 12.88 7.55
CA ALA A 113 -19.89 13.15 6.85
C ALA A 113 -19.75 14.38 5.97
N ARG A 114 -20.01 14.23 4.67
CA ARG A 114 -20.02 15.36 3.75
C ARG A 114 -21.28 16.19 3.97
N LEU A 115 -21.12 17.49 3.97
CA LEU A 115 -22.23 18.41 4.18
C LEU A 115 -22.90 18.75 2.82
N PRO A 116 -24.22 19.04 2.82
CA PRO A 116 -24.95 19.35 1.59
C PRO A 116 -24.36 20.52 0.81
N GLU A 117 -23.86 21.54 1.52
CA GLU A 117 -23.25 22.74 0.97
C GLU A 117 -21.77 22.58 0.59
N GLY A 118 -21.22 21.37 0.76
CA GLY A 118 -19.78 21.06 0.64
C GLY A 118 -19.06 21.13 1.97
N GLY A 119 -17.81 20.62 1.99
CA GLY A 119 -17.03 20.43 3.20
C GLY A 119 -17.49 19.25 4.06
N TRP A 120 -16.83 19.07 5.20
CA TRP A 120 -16.87 17.84 5.99
C TRP A 120 -17.10 18.11 7.47
N ARG A 121 -18.00 17.35 8.07
CA ARG A 121 -18.15 17.24 9.52
C ARG A 121 -17.42 15.98 9.98
N ILE A 122 -16.40 16.17 10.79
CA ILE A 122 -15.52 15.12 11.33
C ILE A 122 -15.84 14.89 12.80
N THR A 123 -16.19 13.65 13.15
CA THR A 123 -16.37 13.22 14.54
C THR A 123 -15.16 12.43 14.97
N LEU A 124 -14.52 12.84 16.05
CA LEU A 124 -13.34 12.22 16.63
C LEU A 124 -13.70 11.22 17.73
N SER A 125 -12.80 10.30 18.04
CA SER A 125 -12.95 9.30 19.12
C SER A 125 -13.09 9.93 20.52
N THR A 126 -12.71 11.18 20.67
CA THR A 126 -12.95 11.98 21.88
C THR A 126 -14.38 12.48 22.03
N GLY A 127 -15.23 12.30 21.02
CA GLY A 127 -16.56 12.90 20.92
C GLY A 127 -16.58 14.31 20.34
N GLU A 128 -15.42 14.92 20.14
CA GLU A 128 -15.32 16.25 19.52
C GLU A 128 -15.77 16.21 18.06
N VAL A 129 -16.46 17.26 17.62
CA VAL A 129 -16.88 17.46 16.22
C VAL A 129 -16.18 18.69 15.67
N ARG A 130 -15.52 18.51 14.52
CA ARG A 130 -14.85 19.61 13.79
C ARG A 130 -15.34 19.70 12.37
N HIS A 131 -15.26 20.90 11.79
CA HIS A 131 -15.62 21.17 10.41
C HIS A 131 -14.41 21.56 9.57
N TYR A 132 -14.36 21.03 8.34
CA TYR A 132 -13.28 21.28 7.39
C TYR A 132 -13.84 21.54 6.00
N ASP A 133 -13.10 22.33 5.22
CA ASP A 133 -13.46 22.62 3.82
C ASP A 133 -13.12 21.45 2.89
N ALA A 134 -12.11 20.66 3.26
CA ALA A 134 -11.67 19.50 2.48
C ALA A 134 -11.18 18.36 3.37
N LEU A 135 -11.20 17.14 2.80
CA LEU A 135 -10.78 15.92 3.47
C LEU A 135 -9.72 15.16 2.62
N ALA A 136 -8.57 14.87 3.21
CA ALA A 136 -7.54 14.00 2.66
C ALA A 136 -7.51 12.67 3.43
N VAL A 137 -7.86 11.58 2.76
CA VAL A 137 -7.92 10.23 3.33
C VAL A 137 -6.58 9.55 3.11
N ALA A 138 -5.79 9.38 4.18
CA ALA A 138 -4.46 8.78 4.18
C ALA A 138 -4.35 7.59 5.17
N ASN A 139 -5.48 6.88 5.41
CA ASN A 139 -5.61 5.84 6.42
C ASN A 139 -4.93 4.51 6.08
N GLY A 140 -4.27 4.41 4.91
CA GLY A 140 -3.65 3.17 4.45
C GLY A 140 -4.64 2.08 4.05
N HIS A 141 -4.11 1.00 3.46
CA HIS A 141 -4.95 -0.11 2.94
C HIS A 141 -4.39 -1.51 3.27
N HIS A 142 -3.34 -1.63 4.12
CA HIS A 142 -2.75 -2.91 4.55
C HIS A 142 -3.00 -3.19 6.03
N TRP A 143 -4.26 -3.05 6.49
CA TRP A 143 -4.59 -3.28 7.90
C TRP A 143 -5.87 -4.11 8.11
N ALA A 144 -6.80 -4.15 7.17
CA ALA A 144 -7.99 -5.01 7.24
C ALA A 144 -7.67 -6.40 6.68
N ALA A 145 -7.14 -7.27 7.52
CA ALA A 145 -6.72 -8.61 7.18
C ALA A 145 -7.87 -9.45 6.59
N ARG A 146 -7.60 -10.20 5.52
CA ARG A 146 -8.56 -11.08 4.87
C ARG A 146 -8.16 -12.54 5.04
N ILE A 147 -8.92 -13.28 5.83
CA ILE A 147 -8.81 -14.74 5.95
C ILE A 147 -9.88 -15.36 5.06
N PRO A 148 -9.51 -16.23 4.09
CA PRO A 148 -10.49 -16.97 3.30
C PRO A 148 -11.31 -17.93 4.18
N ASP A 149 -12.56 -18.09 3.83
CA ASP A 149 -13.43 -19.09 4.44
C ASP A 149 -13.23 -20.43 3.71
N TYR A 150 -12.73 -21.44 4.44
CA TYR A 150 -12.56 -22.80 3.94
C TYR A 150 -13.48 -23.77 4.69
N PRO A 151 -14.05 -24.79 4.00
CA PRO A 151 -14.82 -25.83 4.65
C PRO A 151 -14.02 -26.56 5.73
N GLY A 152 -14.72 -27.06 6.76
CA GLY A 152 -14.11 -27.85 7.83
C GLY A 152 -13.70 -27.02 9.05
N HIS A 153 -12.87 -27.59 9.90
CA HIS A 153 -12.34 -26.94 11.11
C HIS A 153 -10.85 -27.28 11.26
N PHE A 154 -10.16 -26.47 12.02
CA PHE A 154 -8.74 -26.66 12.32
C PHE A 154 -8.51 -26.52 13.83
N ASP A 155 -7.89 -27.55 14.43
CA ASP A 155 -7.67 -27.61 15.87
C ASP A 155 -6.44 -26.82 16.33
N GLY A 156 -5.53 -26.51 15.40
CA GLY A 156 -4.29 -25.77 15.67
C GLY A 156 -4.48 -24.25 15.73
N ALA A 157 -3.38 -23.55 15.88
CA ALA A 157 -3.38 -22.09 15.90
C ALA A 157 -3.46 -21.49 14.49
N GLN A 158 -4.22 -20.41 14.35
CA GLN A 158 -4.35 -19.67 13.11
C GLN A 158 -4.10 -18.20 13.34
N ILE A 159 -3.23 -17.60 12.52
CA ILE A 159 -2.99 -16.16 12.51
C ILE A 159 -2.96 -15.62 11.07
N HIS A 160 -3.36 -14.37 10.90
CA HIS A 160 -3.04 -13.66 9.65
C HIS A 160 -1.64 -13.07 9.73
N SER A 161 -0.91 -12.98 8.60
CA SER A 161 0.42 -12.34 8.53
C SER A 161 0.45 -10.92 9.09
N HIS A 162 -0.69 -10.24 9.13
CA HIS A 162 -0.85 -8.95 9.78
C HIS A 162 -0.51 -8.95 11.27
N LEU A 163 -0.76 -10.05 11.95
CA LEU A 163 -0.50 -10.20 13.38
C LEU A 163 0.85 -10.87 13.68
N TYR A 164 1.51 -11.45 12.67
CA TYR A 164 2.83 -12.04 12.84
C TYR A 164 3.85 -10.97 13.24
N ARG A 165 4.62 -11.25 14.30
CA ARG A 165 5.66 -10.32 14.81
C ARG A 165 7.03 -10.95 14.77
N THR A 166 7.13 -12.19 15.23
CA THR A 166 8.36 -13.00 15.30
C THR A 166 7.99 -14.47 15.16
N PRO A 167 8.96 -15.39 15.00
CA PRO A 167 8.68 -16.83 15.00
C PRO A 167 8.02 -17.39 16.26
N PHE A 168 7.99 -16.64 17.35
CA PHE A 168 7.42 -17.04 18.64
C PHE A 168 6.27 -16.15 19.11
N GLU A 169 5.96 -15.04 18.41
CA GLU A 169 4.89 -14.09 18.78
C GLU A 169 4.05 -13.70 17.57
N PRO A 170 2.73 -13.60 17.74
CA PRO A 170 1.90 -13.95 18.90
C PRO A 170 1.62 -15.45 19.02
N VAL A 171 2.06 -16.27 18.05
CA VAL A 171 1.95 -17.73 18.06
C VAL A 171 3.34 -18.33 17.93
N ASN A 172 3.71 -19.23 18.84
CA ASN A 172 4.99 -19.90 18.80
C ASN A 172 5.05 -20.94 17.67
N CYS A 173 5.89 -20.70 16.67
CA CYS A 173 6.17 -21.59 15.54
C CYS A 173 7.38 -22.51 15.75
N ILE A 174 8.14 -22.35 16.85
CA ILE A 174 9.38 -23.12 17.10
C ILE A 174 9.03 -24.58 17.35
N GLY A 175 9.66 -25.48 16.59
CA GLY A 175 9.43 -26.92 16.66
C GLY A 175 8.04 -27.37 16.21
N LYS A 176 7.34 -26.51 15.44
CA LYS A 176 6.00 -26.78 14.92
C LYS A 176 6.01 -27.08 13.43
N ARG A 177 4.99 -27.80 12.97
CA ARG A 177 4.66 -27.95 11.56
C ARG A 177 3.82 -26.74 11.15
N VAL A 178 4.38 -25.87 10.34
CA VAL A 178 3.78 -24.59 9.98
C VAL A 178 3.36 -24.60 8.52
N LEU A 179 2.15 -24.10 8.24
CA LEU A 179 1.66 -23.83 6.90
C LEU A 179 1.54 -22.32 6.69
N VAL A 180 2.27 -21.77 5.72
CA VAL A 180 2.09 -20.40 5.24
C VAL A 180 1.23 -20.43 3.99
N VAL A 181 0.11 -19.71 3.97
CA VAL A 181 -0.84 -19.67 2.84
C VAL A 181 -0.69 -18.37 2.08
N GLY A 182 -0.15 -18.44 0.87
CA GLY A 182 0.10 -17.30 -0.02
C GLY A 182 1.50 -17.32 -0.62
N LEU A 183 1.73 -16.49 -1.65
CA LEU A 183 3.04 -16.25 -2.28
C LEU A 183 3.28 -14.75 -2.55
N GLY A 184 2.75 -13.86 -1.72
CA GLY A 184 3.13 -12.44 -1.72
C GLY A 184 4.39 -12.20 -0.90
N ASN A 185 4.89 -10.94 -0.85
CA ASN A 185 6.10 -10.57 -0.12
C ASN A 185 6.06 -11.04 1.34
N SER A 186 4.99 -10.75 2.08
CA SER A 186 4.85 -11.22 3.47
C SER A 186 4.93 -12.74 3.62
N ALA A 187 4.33 -13.50 2.67
CA ALA A 187 4.40 -14.96 2.71
C ALA A 187 5.83 -15.45 2.53
N MET A 188 6.57 -14.85 1.59
CA MET A 188 7.95 -15.25 1.29
C MET A 188 8.92 -14.88 2.41
N ASP A 189 8.78 -13.69 2.99
CA ASP A 189 9.61 -13.26 4.11
C ASP A 189 9.37 -14.14 5.34
N ILE A 190 8.10 -14.33 5.74
CA ILE A 190 7.73 -15.18 6.88
C ILE A 190 8.17 -16.63 6.64
N ALA A 191 7.96 -17.18 5.45
CA ALA A 191 8.41 -18.52 5.13
C ALA A 191 9.94 -18.63 5.13
N SER A 192 10.67 -17.64 4.62
CA SER A 192 12.13 -17.63 4.67
C SER A 192 12.66 -17.59 6.12
N GLU A 193 12.04 -16.79 6.98
CA GLU A 193 12.38 -16.71 8.39
C GLU A 193 12.08 -18.05 9.11
N LEU A 194 10.88 -18.59 8.95
CA LEU A 194 10.46 -19.83 9.60
C LEU A 194 11.20 -21.08 9.09
N SER A 195 11.72 -21.05 7.85
CA SER A 195 12.50 -22.14 7.27
C SER A 195 13.92 -22.27 7.83
N GLN A 196 14.40 -21.28 8.58
CA GLN A 196 15.69 -21.34 9.23
C GLN A 196 15.68 -22.38 10.35
N ARG A 197 16.63 -23.32 10.31
CA ARG A 197 16.76 -24.33 11.35
C ARG A 197 17.38 -23.72 12.63
N PRO A 198 16.83 -23.96 13.82
CA PRO A 198 15.80 -24.95 14.18
C PRO A 198 14.37 -24.34 14.38
N ILE A 199 13.95 -23.33 13.64
CA ILE A 199 12.69 -22.63 13.92
C ILE A 199 11.51 -23.56 13.69
N ALA A 200 10.99 -23.73 12.49
CA ALA A 200 9.92 -24.70 12.23
C ALA A 200 10.48 -26.13 12.12
N GLU A 201 9.77 -27.13 12.64
CA GLU A 201 10.10 -28.55 12.42
C GLU A 201 9.89 -28.92 10.95
N LYS A 202 8.74 -28.53 10.41
CA LYS A 202 8.38 -28.62 8.99
C LYS A 202 7.70 -27.37 8.55
N LEU A 203 8.04 -26.88 7.36
CA LEU A 203 7.42 -25.72 6.77
C LEU A 203 6.79 -26.08 5.43
N PHE A 204 5.50 -25.80 5.32
CA PHE A 204 4.73 -25.90 4.10
C PHE A 204 4.36 -24.50 3.61
N VAL A 205 4.40 -24.29 2.29
CA VAL A 205 3.90 -23.06 1.67
C VAL A 205 2.85 -23.43 0.63
N SER A 206 1.61 -22.96 0.82
CA SER A 206 0.52 -23.24 -0.10
C SER A 206 0.22 -22.07 -1.01
N ALA A 207 0.13 -22.37 -2.31
CA ALA A 207 -0.25 -21.38 -3.30
C ALA A 207 -1.15 -21.98 -4.39
N ARG A 208 -2.16 -21.21 -4.80
CA ARG A 208 -3.07 -21.60 -5.88
C ARG A 208 -2.47 -21.41 -7.27
N ARG A 209 -1.48 -20.51 -7.41
CA ARG A 209 -0.82 -20.13 -8.67
C ARG A 209 0.62 -19.73 -8.41
N GLY A 210 1.48 -19.94 -9.39
CA GLY A 210 2.83 -19.43 -9.37
C GLY A 210 2.90 -17.89 -9.46
N VAL A 211 4.03 -17.35 -9.05
CA VAL A 211 4.33 -15.91 -9.11
C VAL A 211 5.72 -15.70 -9.68
N TRP A 212 5.93 -14.56 -10.33
CA TRP A 212 7.26 -14.10 -10.68
C TRP A 212 7.98 -13.59 -9.43
N ILE A 213 9.13 -14.20 -9.12
CA ILE A 213 9.98 -13.80 -8.00
C ILE A 213 11.18 -13.04 -8.56
N PHE A 214 11.40 -11.84 -8.03
CA PHE A 214 12.49 -10.97 -8.44
C PHE A 214 13.59 -11.00 -7.38
N PRO A 215 14.86 -11.23 -7.76
CA PRO A 215 15.96 -11.07 -6.82
C PRO A 215 16.14 -9.60 -6.45
N LYS A 216 16.53 -9.35 -5.19
CA LYS A 216 16.85 -7.98 -4.72
C LYS A 216 18.04 -7.38 -5.49
N TYR A 217 19.02 -8.21 -5.88
CA TYR A 217 20.22 -7.78 -6.59
C TYR A 217 20.32 -8.42 -7.98
N ILE A 218 20.70 -7.60 -8.96
CA ILE A 218 20.99 -8.01 -10.33
C ILE A 218 22.40 -7.49 -10.68
N GLY A 219 23.35 -8.40 -10.93
CA GLY A 219 24.73 -8.02 -11.21
C GLY A 219 25.40 -7.20 -10.08
N GLY A 220 25.10 -7.55 -8.82
CA GLY A 220 25.63 -6.85 -7.63
C GLY A 220 25.03 -5.47 -7.35
N LYS A 221 23.96 -5.08 -8.04
CA LYS A 221 23.25 -3.81 -7.83
C LYS A 221 21.79 -4.07 -7.50
N PRO A 222 21.14 -3.20 -6.69
CA PRO A 222 19.69 -3.28 -6.48
C PRO A 222 18.93 -3.32 -7.80
N GLY A 223 17.99 -4.27 -7.93
CA GLY A 223 17.27 -4.51 -9.17
C GLY A 223 16.37 -3.35 -9.60
N ASP A 224 15.92 -2.55 -8.64
CA ASP A 224 15.08 -1.38 -8.83
C ASP A 224 15.85 -0.04 -8.87
N LYS A 225 17.19 -0.06 -8.81
CA LYS A 225 18.02 1.16 -8.72
C LYS A 225 17.73 2.18 -9.82
N ASN A 226 17.46 1.71 -11.03
CA ASN A 226 17.16 2.55 -12.17
C ASN A 226 15.65 2.54 -12.46
N PRO A 227 15.08 3.71 -12.85
CA PRO A 227 13.71 3.77 -13.31
C PRO A 227 13.49 2.83 -14.52
N ASP A 228 12.31 2.26 -14.59
CA ASP A 228 11.88 1.53 -15.77
C ASP A 228 11.89 2.44 -17.01
N PRO A 229 12.34 1.94 -18.18
CA PRO A 229 12.33 2.74 -19.41
C PRO A 229 10.87 2.90 -19.91
N ALA A 230 10.16 3.90 -19.37
CA ALA A 230 8.75 4.18 -19.70
C ALA A 230 8.51 4.46 -21.20
N TRP A 231 9.57 4.77 -21.98
CA TRP A 231 9.52 4.93 -23.44
C TRP A 231 9.43 3.59 -24.19
N MET A 232 9.85 2.48 -23.54
CA MET A 232 9.87 1.16 -24.19
C MET A 232 8.47 0.54 -24.15
N PRO A 233 7.96 -0.02 -25.26
CA PRO A 233 6.69 -0.75 -25.26
C PRO A 233 6.70 -1.87 -24.22
N ARG A 234 5.62 -1.98 -23.46
CA ARG A 234 5.52 -2.93 -22.35
C ARG A 234 5.80 -4.38 -22.77
N TRP A 235 5.25 -4.83 -23.91
CA TRP A 235 5.45 -6.19 -24.40
C TRP A 235 6.94 -6.51 -24.64
N LEU A 236 7.73 -5.51 -25.09
CA LEU A 236 9.16 -5.66 -25.31
C LEU A 236 9.90 -5.71 -23.98
N ARG A 237 9.57 -4.81 -23.07
CA ARG A 237 10.12 -4.77 -21.70
C ARG A 237 9.83 -6.09 -20.96
N GLN A 238 8.62 -6.62 -21.09
CA GLN A 238 8.23 -7.91 -20.54
C GLN A 238 9.10 -9.05 -21.08
N LYS A 239 9.20 -9.20 -22.40
CA LYS A 239 10.01 -10.26 -23.02
C LYS A 239 11.49 -10.19 -22.66
N ILE A 240 12.06 -8.99 -22.64
CA ILE A 240 13.46 -8.79 -22.21
C ILE A 240 13.63 -9.16 -20.74
N GLY A 241 12.76 -8.66 -19.88
CA GLY A 241 12.78 -8.95 -18.45
C GLY A 241 12.64 -10.44 -18.15
N GLU A 242 11.69 -11.13 -18.76
CA GLU A 242 11.51 -12.59 -18.63
C GLU A 242 12.78 -13.35 -18.98
N ARG A 243 13.44 -12.99 -20.10
CA ARG A 243 14.70 -13.62 -20.51
C ARG A 243 15.82 -13.37 -19.49
N ILE A 244 15.92 -12.14 -18.99
CA ILE A 244 16.93 -11.77 -17.98
C ILE A 244 16.69 -12.56 -16.70
N ILE A 245 15.46 -12.55 -16.17
CA ILE A 245 15.14 -13.26 -14.91
C ILE A 245 15.36 -14.77 -15.06
N ARG A 246 14.85 -15.39 -16.14
CA ARG A 246 15.08 -16.84 -16.38
C ARG A 246 16.55 -17.20 -16.54
N LYS A 247 17.37 -16.32 -17.10
CA LYS A 247 18.82 -16.54 -17.18
C LYS A 247 19.52 -16.42 -15.83
N LEU A 248 19.01 -15.56 -14.94
CA LEU A 248 19.62 -15.30 -13.64
C LEU A 248 19.25 -16.32 -12.58
N ILE A 249 17.98 -16.72 -12.55
CA ILE A 249 17.46 -17.57 -11.45
C ILE A 249 16.79 -18.85 -11.96
N GLY A 250 16.77 -19.14 -13.28
CA GLY A 250 16.06 -20.31 -13.82
C GLY A 250 14.55 -20.12 -13.88
N THR A 251 13.81 -21.22 -13.80
CA THR A 251 12.35 -21.27 -13.79
C THR A 251 11.83 -21.58 -12.38
N MET A 252 10.58 -21.24 -12.10
CA MET A 252 9.98 -21.51 -10.80
C MET A 252 9.93 -23.02 -10.47
N PRO A 253 9.62 -23.92 -11.44
CA PRO A 253 9.70 -25.37 -11.22
C PRO A 253 11.08 -25.90 -10.79
N ASP A 254 12.18 -25.23 -11.17
CA ASP A 254 13.53 -25.63 -10.70
C ASP A 254 13.67 -25.59 -9.17
N TYR A 255 12.80 -24.86 -8.50
CA TYR A 255 12.72 -24.72 -7.02
C TYR A 255 11.50 -25.42 -6.43
N GLY A 256 10.79 -26.24 -7.19
CA GLY A 256 9.58 -26.92 -6.73
C GLY A 256 8.34 -26.02 -6.63
N LEU A 257 8.38 -24.80 -7.21
CA LEU A 257 7.26 -23.88 -7.24
C LEU A 257 6.42 -24.04 -8.50
N PRO A 258 5.12 -23.72 -8.49
CA PRO A 258 4.31 -23.69 -9.69
C PRO A 258 4.79 -22.57 -10.64
N GLU A 259 4.81 -22.89 -11.95
CA GLU A 259 5.12 -21.89 -12.97
C GLU A 259 4.02 -20.80 -13.01
N PRO A 260 4.38 -19.51 -13.15
CA PRO A 260 3.39 -18.45 -13.35
C PRO A 260 2.63 -18.63 -14.66
N GLU A 261 1.29 -18.64 -14.60
CA GLU A 261 0.39 -18.76 -15.75
C GLU A 261 0.25 -17.46 -16.56
N TYR A 262 1.00 -16.42 -16.17
CA TYR A 262 0.93 -15.08 -16.74
C TYR A 262 2.33 -14.52 -16.96
N GLY A 263 2.45 -13.56 -17.88
CA GLY A 263 3.71 -12.92 -18.18
C GLY A 263 4.22 -12.01 -17.05
N MET A 264 5.50 -11.75 -17.05
CA MET A 264 6.13 -10.81 -16.11
C MET A 264 5.43 -9.45 -16.15
N PHE A 265 5.26 -8.80 -15.00
CA PHE A 265 4.51 -7.55 -14.83
C PHE A 265 2.99 -7.63 -15.02
N GLN A 266 2.42 -8.82 -15.24
CA GLN A 266 0.96 -9.01 -15.25
C GLN A 266 0.39 -9.37 -13.87
N SER A 267 1.22 -9.32 -12.84
CA SER A 267 0.88 -9.40 -11.43
C SER A 267 1.78 -8.46 -10.65
N HIS A 268 1.40 -8.19 -9.39
CA HIS A 268 2.36 -7.59 -8.46
C HIS A 268 3.55 -8.55 -8.32
N GLY A 269 4.74 -8.08 -8.68
CA GLY A 269 5.96 -8.85 -8.53
C GLY A 269 6.27 -9.10 -7.06
N THR A 270 6.73 -10.29 -6.74
CA THR A 270 7.21 -10.60 -5.41
C THR A 270 8.74 -10.51 -5.41
N VAL A 271 9.29 -9.76 -4.47
CA VAL A 271 10.74 -9.58 -4.34
C VAL A 271 11.23 -10.41 -3.17
N SER A 272 12.19 -11.30 -3.41
CA SER A 272 12.81 -12.06 -2.33
C SER A 272 14.27 -12.39 -2.66
N GLY A 273 15.14 -12.23 -1.69
CA GLY A 273 16.55 -12.65 -1.78
C GLY A 273 16.79 -14.09 -1.29
N GLU A 274 15.90 -14.62 -0.45
CA GLU A 274 16.13 -15.87 0.29
C GLU A 274 15.18 -17.00 -0.08
N PHE A 275 13.93 -16.70 -0.42
CA PHE A 275 12.89 -17.71 -0.56
C PHE A 275 13.25 -18.83 -1.55
N LEU A 276 13.79 -18.48 -2.72
CA LEU A 276 14.19 -19.48 -3.73
C LEU A 276 15.34 -20.36 -3.21
N VAL A 277 16.28 -19.79 -2.47
CA VAL A 277 17.39 -20.55 -1.87
C VAL A 277 16.84 -21.57 -0.86
N ARG A 278 15.91 -21.15 0.00
CA ARG A 278 15.27 -22.02 0.99
C ARG A 278 14.43 -23.13 0.34
N ALA A 279 13.69 -22.80 -0.70
CA ALA A 279 12.91 -23.77 -1.47
C ALA A 279 13.83 -24.80 -2.15
N GLY A 280 14.87 -24.36 -2.87
CA GLY A 280 15.82 -25.22 -3.54
C GLY A 280 16.68 -26.07 -2.60
N SER A 281 16.88 -25.61 -1.36
CA SER A 281 17.61 -26.36 -0.29
C SER A 281 16.71 -27.38 0.43
N GLY A 282 15.40 -27.42 0.13
CA GLY A 282 14.45 -28.33 0.79
C GLY A 282 14.10 -27.93 2.22
N ASP A 283 14.34 -26.66 2.61
CA ASP A 283 13.99 -26.14 3.93
C ASP A 283 12.48 -25.84 4.05
N LEU A 284 11.76 -25.83 2.93
CA LEU A 284 10.32 -25.72 2.85
C LEU A 284 9.74 -26.62 1.74
N THR A 285 8.47 -26.98 1.87
CA THR A 285 7.77 -27.82 0.90
C THR A 285 6.58 -27.05 0.31
N MET A 286 6.54 -26.94 -1.02
CA MET A 286 5.40 -26.32 -1.69
C MET A 286 4.21 -27.28 -1.71
N ARG A 287 3.01 -26.70 -1.54
CA ARG A 287 1.71 -27.39 -1.64
C ARG A 287 0.78 -26.57 -2.55
N PRO A 288 -0.14 -27.23 -3.26
CA PRO A 288 -1.17 -26.54 -4.04
C PRO A 288 -2.13 -25.77 -3.13
N GLY A 289 -3.19 -25.19 -3.70
CA GLY A 289 -4.17 -24.43 -2.93
C GLY A 289 -4.83 -25.27 -1.83
N VAL A 290 -5.15 -24.65 -0.70
CA VAL A 290 -5.96 -25.26 0.35
C VAL A 290 -7.35 -25.56 -0.21
N GLU A 291 -7.88 -26.78 0.03
CA GLU A 291 -9.24 -27.20 -0.30
C GLU A 291 -10.14 -27.10 0.92
N ARG A 292 -9.72 -27.73 2.03
CA ARG A 292 -10.46 -27.71 3.31
C ARG A 292 -9.54 -27.87 4.51
N LEU A 293 -10.03 -27.47 5.65
CA LEU A 293 -9.44 -27.73 6.96
C LEU A 293 -9.93 -29.09 7.48
N ASP A 294 -9.07 -29.84 8.18
CA ASP A 294 -9.36 -31.24 8.54
C ASP A 294 -8.76 -31.60 9.91
N GLY A 295 -9.32 -31.04 10.98
CA GLY A 295 -8.89 -31.28 12.35
C GLY A 295 -7.45 -30.84 12.59
N ASP A 296 -6.53 -31.78 12.78
CA ASP A 296 -5.10 -31.52 13.00
C ASP A 296 -4.30 -31.29 11.70
N GLY A 297 -4.97 -31.09 10.56
CA GLY A 297 -4.32 -30.95 9.27
C GLY A 297 -5.09 -30.13 8.25
N VAL A 298 -4.52 -30.09 7.06
CA VAL A 298 -5.06 -29.37 5.89
C VAL A 298 -5.04 -30.29 4.68
N VAL A 299 -6.14 -30.32 3.93
CA VAL A 299 -6.26 -31.01 2.65
C VAL A 299 -6.10 -29.99 1.53
N PHE A 300 -5.31 -30.36 0.54
CA PHE A 300 -4.99 -29.50 -0.62
C PHE A 300 -5.78 -29.94 -1.86
N THR A 301 -5.82 -29.08 -2.89
CA THR A 301 -6.61 -29.30 -4.11
C THR A 301 -6.15 -30.49 -4.97
N ASP A 302 -5.00 -31.08 -4.69
CA ASP A 302 -4.51 -32.33 -5.30
C ASP A 302 -4.92 -33.60 -4.49
N GLY A 303 -5.70 -33.43 -3.42
CA GLY A 303 -6.12 -34.48 -2.52
C GLY A 303 -5.07 -34.87 -1.44
N SER A 304 -3.88 -34.30 -1.49
CA SER A 304 -2.87 -34.52 -0.44
C SER A 304 -3.30 -33.89 0.89
N ARG A 305 -2.86 -34.46 2.01
CA ARG A 305 -3.11 -33.97 3.36
C ARG A 305 -1.80 -33.85 4.13
N GLU A 306 -1.62 -32.72 4.78
CA GLU A 306 -0.52 -32.52 5.72
C GLU A 306 -1.03 -32.26 7.13
N GLN A 307 -0.32 -32.80 8.10
CA GLN A 307 -0.52 -32.50 9.50
C GLN A 307 0.16 -31.16 9.82
N VAL A 308 -0.55 -30.24 10.42
CA VAL A 308 -0.15 -28.85 10.66
C VAL A 308 -0.51 -28.44 12.07
N ASP A 309 0.36 -27.71 12.75
CA ASP A 309 0.12 -27.16 14.09
C ASP A 309 -0.26 -25.69 14.06
N VAL A 310 0.24 -24.95 13.04
CA VAL A 310 0.03 -23.51 12.89
C VAL A 310 -0.22 -23.16 11.43
N ILE A 311 -1.25 -22.35 11.19
CA ILE A 311 -1.51 -21.75 9.87
C ILE A 311 -1.26 -20.24 9.94
N VAL A 312 -0.39 -19.73 9.04
CA VAL A 312 -0.17 -18.31 8.82
C VAL A 312 -0.83 -17.89 7.50
N TRP A 313 -1.92 -17.15 7.60
CA TRP A 313 -2.67 -16.64 6.46
C TRP A 313 -2.02 -15.39 5.90
N ALA A 314 -1.22 -15.49 4.85
CA ALA A 314 -0.64 -14.36 4.12
C ALA A 314 -1.49 -14.02 2.87
N THR A 315 -2.78 -13.84 3.09
CA THR A 315 -3.84 -13.82 2.06
C THR A 315 -4.32 -12.42 1.68
N GLY A 316 -3.59 -11.40 2.16
CA GLY A 316 -3.79 -10.00 1.78
C GLY A 316 -4.87 -9.29 2.57
N TYR A 317 -5.32 -8.15 2.06
CA TYR A 317 -6.12 -7.18 2.79
C TYR A 317 -7.31 -6.71 1.96
N ASP A 318 -8.36 -6.27 2.67
CA ASP A 318 -9.45 -5.51 2.08
C ASP A 318 -9.23 -4.00 2.28
N ILE A 319 -9.66 -3.21 1.31
CA ILE A 319 -9.67 -1.75 1.40
C ILE A 319 -10.86 -1.34 2.26
N ARG A 320 -10.60 -0.59 3.33
CA ARG A 320 -11.64 -0.18 4.28
C ARG A 320 -11.51 1.31 4.64
N PHE A 321 -12.67 1.97 4.74
CA PHE A 321 -12.82 3.35 5.19
C PHE A 321 -13.93 3.40 6.26
N PRO A 322 -13.66 2.97 7.51
CA PRO A 322 -14.69 2.74 8.53
C PRO A 322 -15.42 4.01 8.97
N PHE A 323 -14.83 5.16 8.73
CA PHE A 323 -15.39 6.47 9.03
C PHE A 323 -16.42 6.97 7.98
N PHE A 324 -16.51 6.34 6.83
CA PHE A 324 -17.55 6.65 5.84
C PHE A 324 -18.76 5.74 6.00
N LYS A 325 -19.94 6.36 6.14
CA LYS A 325 -21.23 5.65 6.11
C LYS A 325 -21.82 5.59 4.71
N ASP A 326 -21.48 6.55 3.85
CA ASP A 326 -21.95 6.60 2.47
C ASP A 326 -21.13 5.62 1.60
N PRO A 327 -21.78 4.61 0.97
CA PRO A 327 -21.09 3.64 0.12
C PRO A 327 -20.41 4.27 -1.09
N ALA A 328 -20.80 5.48 -1.51
CA ALA A 328 -20.15 6.20 -2.59
C ALA A 328 -18.68 6.56 -2.33
N PHE A 329 -18.24 6.51 -1.06
CA PHE A 329 -16.89 6.83 -0.63
C PHE A 329 -16.08 5.60 -0.18
N THR A 330 -16.64 4.39 -0.27
CA THR A 330 -16.01 3.14 0.18
C THR A 330 -15.64 2.24 -1.00
N ALA A 331 -14.87 1.18 -0.72
CA ALA A 331 -14.64 0.12 -1.69
C ALA A 331 -15.88 -0.76 -1.84
N ASP A 332 -16.10 -1.30 -3.03
CA ASP A 332 -17.18 -2.22 -3.32
C ASP A 332 -16.90 -3.67 -2.80
N SER A 333 -17.85 -4.59 -3.06
CA SER A 333 -17.71 -6.00 -2.67
C SER A 333 -16.54 -6.71 -3.33
N ASP A 334 -16.06 -6.23 -4.47
CA ASP A 334 -14.90 -6.75 -5.20
C ASP A 334 -13.58 -6.11 -4.76
N ASN A 335 -13.60 -5.33 -3.69
CA ASN A 335 -12.45 -4.60 -3.18
C ASN A 335 -11.94 -3.52 -4.16
N ARG A 336 -12.83 -2.95 -4.98
CA ARG A 336 -12.50 -1.84 -5.86
C ARG A 336 -12.75 -0.52 -5.15
N PRO A 337 -11.78 0.39 -5.10
CA PRO A 337 -12.02 1.71 -4.55
C PRO A 337 -13.01 2.50 -5.41
N PRO A 338 -13.56 3.62 -4.90
CA PRO A 338 -14.31 4.54 -5.73
C PRO A 338 -13.52 4.95 -6.98
N PRO A 339 -14.16 5.22 -8.13
CA PRO A 339 -13.47 5.70 -9.32
C PRO A 339 -12.79 7.05 -9.04
N LEU A 340 -11.45 7.09 -9.20
CA LEU A 340 -10.62 8.23 -8.82
C LEU A 340 -9.79 8.74 -10.01
N TYR A 341 -9.97 10.00 -10.34
CA TYR A 341 -9.12 10.68 -11.31
C TYR A 341 -7.70 10.83 -10.76
N LYS A 342 -6.73 10.29 -11.51
CA LYS A 342 -5.33 10.18 -11.09
C LYS A 342 -5.14 9.50 -9.72
N ARG A 343 -6.04 8.57 -9.37
CA ARG A 343 -6.04 7.86 -8.08
C ARG A 343 -6.13 8.79 -6.87
N ILE A 344 -6.62 10.02 -7.04
CA ILE A 344 -6.70 11.07 -6.02
C ILE A 344 -8.11 11.65 -5.91
N LEU A 345 -8.63 12.21 -7.02
CA LEU A 345 -9.82 13.04 -7.04
C LEU A 345 -11.07 12.22 -7.41
N LYS A 346 -12.11 12.30 -6.58
CA LYS A 346 -13.41 11.71 -6.90
C LYS A 346 -14.24 12.69 -7.73
N PRO A 347 -14.68 12.33 -8.96
CA PRO A 347 -15.59 13.19 -9.74
C PRO A 347 -16.85 13.52 -8.93
N GLY A 348 -17.30 14.76 -8.99
CA GLY A 348 -18.48 15.24 -8.25
C GLY A 348 -18.23 15.52 -6.76
N THR A 349 -17.03 15.29 -6.23
CA THR A 349 -16.68 15.56 -4.83
C THR A 349 -15.35 16.33 -4.79
N PRO A 350 -15.35 17.63 -5.08
CA PRO A 350 -14.13 18.43 -5.28
C PRO A 350 -13.29 18.60 -4.00
N ASP A 351 -13.87 18.32 -2.86
CA ASP A 351 -13.35 18.49 -1.52
C ASP A 351 -12.88 17.16 -0.86
N LEU A 352 -12.73 16.07 -1.65
CA LEU A 352 -12.27 14.75 -1.18
C LEU A 352 -11.08 14.26 -1.98
N PHE A 353 -10.01 13.85 -1.25
CA PHE A 353 -8.77 13.32 -1.81
C PHE A 353 -8.41 11.99 -1.17
N TYR A 354 -8.07 10.97 -1.98
CA TYR A 354 -7.52 9.71 -1.50
C TYR A 354 -6.01 9.70 -1.72
N MET A 355 -5.25 9.51 -0.63
CA MET A 355 -3.80 9.58 -0.63
C MET A 355 -3.19 8.21 -0.40
N GLY A 356 -2.25 7.80 -1.26
CA GLY A 356 -1.59 6.49 -1.13
C GLY A 356 -2.50 5.30 -1.40
N LEU A 357 -3.69 5.49 -1.97
CA LEU A 357 -4.60 4.40 -2.34
C LEU A 357 -4.18 3.77 -3.67
N ALA A 358 -3.04 3.13 -3.64
CA ALA A 358 -2.44 2.47 -4.79
C ALA A 358 -1.43 1.41 -4.33
N GLN A 359 -1.17 0.44 -5.18
CA GLN A 359 -0.10 -0.54 -4.99
C GLN A 359 0.94 -0.37 -6.11
N PRO A 360 1.78 0.67 -6.03
CA PRO A 360 2.78 0.96 -7.05
C PRO A 360 3.99 0.02 -6.94
N LEU A 361 4.64 -0.25 -8.06
CA LEU A 361 5.95 -0.87 -8.11
C LEU A 361 6.97 0.17 -8.61
N PRO A 362 8.10 0.39 -7.92
CA PRO A 362 8.60 -0.39 -6.78
C PRO A 362 8.18 0.14 -5.40
N THR A 363 7.58 1.33 -5.25
CA THR A 363 7.41 1.95 -3.93
C THR A 363 6.11 2.72 -3.76
N LEU A 364 5.56 2.69 -2.53
CA LEU A 364 4.46 3.55 -2.09
C LEU A 364 4.98 4.82 -1.38
N VAL A 365 6.17 4.80 -0.79
CA VAL A 365 6.65 5.86 0.10
C VAL A 365 6.68 7.22 -0.59
N ASN A 366 7.46 7.37 -1.65
CA ASN A 366 7.49 8.63 -2.39
C ASN A 366 6.36 8.78 -3.42
N PHE A 367 5.54 7.73 -3.66
CA PHE A 367 4.35 7.82 -4.48
C PHE A 367 3.33 8.82 -3.90
N ALA A 368 3.10 8.74 -2.59
CA ALA A 368 2.19 9.66 -1.90
C ALA A 368 2.70 11.11 -1.92
N GLU A 369 4.02 11.30 -1.88
CA GLU A 369 4.63 12.62 -2.08
C GLU A 369 4.29 13.19 -3.48
N GLN A 370 4.37 12.38 -4.54
CA GLN A 370 3.98 12.85 -5.87
C GLN A 370 2.50 13.24 -5.95
N GLN A 371 1.63 12.46 -5.29
CA GLN A 371 0.19 12.78 -5.22
C GLN A 371 -0.08 14.09 -4.47
N SER A 372 0.63 14.32 -3.36
CA SER A 372 0.45 15.52 -2.53
C SER A 372 0.72 16.83 -3.28
N LYS A 373 1.60 16.81 -4.29
CA LYS A 373 1.85 17.97 -5.17
C LYS A 373 0.61 18.39 -5.94
N LEU A 374 -0.17 17.42 -6.43
CA LEU A 374 -1.42 17.72 -7.14
C LEU A 374 -2.46 18.29 -6.18
N VAL A 375 -2.61 17.72 -4.98
CA VAL A 375 -3.59 18.17 -4.00
C VAL A 375 -3.29 19.61 -3.55
N ALA A 376 -2.03 19.91 -3.22
CA ALA A 376 -1.63 21.26 -2.80
C ALA A 376 -1.81 22.29 -3.94
N ALA A 377 -1.42 21.95 -5.16
CA ALA A 377 -1.64 22.81 -6.34
C ALA A 377 -3.13 23.04 -6.63
N TYR A 378 -3.98 22.02 -6.41
CA TYR A 378 -5.43 22.11 -6.57
C TYR A 378 -6.04 23.07 -5.53
N LEU A 379 -5.74 22.86 -4.26
CA LEU A 379 -6.30 23.66 -3.17
C LEU A 379 -5.78 25.11 -3.17
N SER A 380 -4.59 25.37 -3.71
CA SER A 380 -4.04 26.72 -3.87
C SER A 380 -4.48 27.42 -5.17
N GLY A 381 -5.31 26.79 -6.01
CA GLY A 381 -5.73 27.34 -7.30
C GLY A 381 -4.67 27.30 -8.41
N GLN A 382 -3.54 26.62 -8.18
CA GLN A 382 -2.47 26.49 -9.18
C GLN A 382 -2.70 25.33 -10.15
N TYR A 383 -3.67 24.48 -9.88
CA TYR A 383 -4.08 23.36 -10.72
C TYR A 383 -5.60 23.31 -10.81
N LEU A 384 -6.13 23.12 -12.00
CA LEU A 384 -7.55 22.86 -12.23
C LEU A 384 -7.70 21.53 -12.99
N PRO A 385 -8.48 20.54 -12.48
CA PRO A 385 -8.76 19.31 -13.22
C PRO A 385 -9.56 19.59 -14.49
N PRO A 386 -9.63 18.64 -15.44
CA PRO A 386 -10.56 18.76 -16.56
C PRO A 386 -12.03 18.63 -16.07
N PRO A 387 -13.01 19.00 -16.89
CA PRO A 387 -14.43 18.81 -16.55
C PRO A 387 -14.77 17.35 -16.17
N PRO A 388 -15.78 17.12 -15.30
CA PRO A 388 -16.12 15.79 -14.79
C PRO A 388 -16.27 14.71 -15.85
N ALA A 389 -16.96 14.95 -16.94
CA ALA A 389 -17.12 14.00 -18.04
C ALA A 389 -15.79 13.62 -18.72
N LYS A 390 -14.77 14.49 -18.69
CA LYS A 390 -13.42 14.17 -19.16
C LYS A 390 -12.64 13.39 -18.09
N MET A 391 -12.84 13.72 -16.81
CA MET A 391 -12.25 12.94 -15.71
C MET A 391 -12.72 11.49 -15.78
N GLU A 392 -14.02 11.23 -15.93
CA GLU A 392 -14.60 9.89 -16.05
C GLU A 392 -14.02 9.09 -17.22
N ARG A 393 -13.86 9.73 -18.39
CA ARG A 393 -13.20 9.09 -19.55
C ARG A 393 -11.76 8.71 -19.27
N VAL A 394 -11.03 9.58 -18.57
CA VAL A 394 -9.63 9.30 -18.19
C VAL A 394 -9.57 8.20 -17.14
N ILE A 395 -10.46 8.21 -16.15
CA ILE A 395 -10.56 7.13 -15.15
C ILE A 395 -10.77 5.79 -15.85
N LYS A 396 -11.75 5.70 -16.75
CA LYS A 396 -12.00 4.47 -17.50
C LYS A 396 -10.79 4.04 -18.34
N ALA A 397 -10.13 4.96 -19.01
CA ALA A 397 -8.93 4.66 -19.80
C ALA A 397 -7.75 4.20 -18.90
N ASP A 398 -7.56 4.83 -17.74
CA ASP A 398 -6.54 4.43 -16.75
C ASP A 398 -6.88 3.04 -16.15
N GLU A 399 -8.15 2.75 -15.87
CA GLU A 399 -8.61 1.44 -15.40
C GLU A 399 -8.39 0.37 -16.47
N ASP A 400 -8.83 0.59 -17.70
CA ASP A 400 -8.63 -0.34 -18.82
C ASP A 400 -7.12 -0.58 -19.07
N TYR A 401 -6.29 0.45 -18.96
CA TYR A 401 -4.85 0.36 -19.10
C TYR A 401 -4.23 -0.47 -17.98
N TYR A 402 -4.54 -0.19 -16.70
CA TYR A 402 -3.93 -0.89 -15.57
C TYR A 402 -4.56 -2.26 -15.34
N THR A 403 -5.89 -2.40 -15.37
CA THR A 403 -6.55 -3.71 -15.19
C THR A 403 -6.32 -4.65 -16.37
N GLY A 404 -6.30 -4.15 -17.59
CA GLY A 404 -5.94 -4.93 -18.77
C GLY A 404 -4.50 -5.45 -18.78
N GLN A 405 -3.64 -4.92 -17.90
CA GLN A 405 -2.26 -5.35 -17.74
C GLN A 405 -2.08 -6.47 -16.72
N TYR A 406 -3.02 -6.60 -15.77
CA TYR A 406 -2.96 -7.57 -14.68
C TYR A 406 -4.03 -8.64 -14.85
N TYR A 407 -3.73 -9.87 -14.44
CA TYR A 407 -4.78 -10.86 -14.41
C TYR A 407 -5.86 -10.46 -13.38
N ALA A 408 -7.12 -10.81 -13.67
CA ALA A 408 -8.24 -10.43 -12.82
C ALA A 408 -8.11 -11.05 -11.42
N ALA A 409 -7.89 -10.21 -10.42
CA ALA A 409 -7.82 -10.60 -9.02
C ALA A 409 -8.17 -9.43 -8.11
N ARG A 410 -8.83 -9.74 -6.99
CA ARG A 410 -9.20 -8.78 -5.95
C ARG A 410 -8.02 -7.91 -5.47
N ARG A 411 -6.82 -8.48 -5.44
CA ARG A 411 -5.61 -7.77 -5.01
C ARG A 411 -5.06 -6.76 -6.01
N HIS A 412 -5.50 -6.79 -7.27
CA HIS A 412 -4.95 -5.94 -8.34
C HIS A 412 -5.80 -4.71 -8.64
N THR A 413 -6.85 -4.44 -7.85
CA THR A 413 -7.77 -3.31 -8.08
C THR A 413 -7.11 -1.93 -7.98
N ILE A 414 -6.01 -1.84 -7.21
CA ILE A 414 -5.24 -0.60 -7.03
C ILE A 414 -3.79 -0.69 -7.54
N GLN A 415 -3.46 -1.74 -8.28
CA GLN A 415 -2.12 -1.94 -8.85
C GLN A 415 -1.81 -0.91 -9.93
N LEU A 416 -0.56 -0.44 -9.98
CA LEU A 416 -0.05 0.44 -11.04
C LEU A 416 1.48 0.41 -11.18
N ASP A 417 1.99 0.91 -12.32
CA ASP A 417 3.40 1.15 -12.60
C ASP A 417 3.75 2.56 -12.12
N PHE A 418 4.69 2.66 -11.18
CA PHE A 418 5.09 3.93 -10.54
C PHE A 418 5.64 4.94 -11.54
N ASP A 419 6.62 4.54 -12.36
CA ASP A 419 7.31 5.47 -13.26
C ASP A 419 6.37 6.01 -14.33
N HIS A 420 5.50 5.16 -14.87
CA HIS A 420 4.47 5.56 -15.81
C HIS A 420 3.45 6.51 -15.16
N TYR A 421 3.00 6.20 -13.95
CA TYR A 421 2.06 7.04 -13.22
C TYR A 421 2.65 8.42 -12.92
N VAL A 422 3.87 8.50 -12.41
CA VAL A 422 4.55 9.77 -12.08
C VAL A 422 4.73 10.63 -13.33
N LEU A 423 5.12 10.02 -14.45
CA LEU A 423 5.22 10.73 -15.73
C LEU A 423 3.86 11.29 -16.19
N ALA A 424 2.80 10.49 -16.08
CA ALA A 424 1.44 10.90 -16.41
C ALA A 424 0.93 12.02 -15.47
N LEU A 425 1.25 11.92 -14.18
CA LEU A 425 0.89 12.93 -13.18
C LEU A 425 1.61 14.26 -13.43
N LYS A 426 2.92 14.24 -13.75
CA LYS A 426 3.69 15.45 -14.11
C LYS A 426 3.11 16.15 -15.35
N LYS A 427 2.74 15.38 -16.38
CA LYS A 427 2.08 15.93 -17.58
C LYS A 427 0.72 16.56 -17.22
N GLU A 428 -0.05 15.88 -16.37
CA GLU A 428 -1.35 16.38 -15.94
C GLU A 428 -1.24 17.65 -15.11
N LEU A 429 -0.27 17.74 -14.19
CA LEU A 429 0.01 18.96 -13.44
C LEU A 429 0.30 20.14 -14.38
N ALA A 430 1.13 19.94 -15.40
CA ALA A 430 1.44 20.99 -16.39
C ALA A 430 0.21 21.44 -17.21
N HIS A 431 -0.66 20.49 -17.59
CA HIS A 431 -1.93 20.81 -18.28
C HIS A 431 -2.91 21.49 -17.35
N GLY A 432 -3.01 21.04 -16.10
CA GLY A 432 -3.88 21.63 -15.09
C GLY A 432 -3.48 23.05 -14.71
N ALA A 433 -2.18 23.34 -14.66
CA ALA A 433 -1.67 24.70 -14.43
C ALA A 433 -2.10 25.68 -15.55
N LYS A 434 -2.09 25.22 -16.82
CA LYS A 434 -2.59 26.03 -17.94
C LYS A 434 -4.10 26.30 -17.81
N ARG A 435 -4.89 25.30 -17.40
CA ARG A 435 -6.35 25.46 -17.17
C ARG A 435 -6.60 26.40 -15.98
N ALA A 436 -5.86 26.27 -14.89
CA ALA A 436 -5.97 27.15 -13.73
C ALA A 436 -5.68 28.60 -14.07
N LYS A 437 -4.59 28.85 -14.82
CA LYS A 437 -4.23 30.20 -15.30
C LYS A 437 -5.34 30.79 -16.17
N ALA A 438 -5.91 30.03 -17.09
CA ALA A 438 -7.01 30.47 -17.95
C ALA A 438 -8.29 30.78 -17.15
N ALA A 439 -8.51 30.13 -16.00
CA ALA A 439 -9.61 30.35 -15.07
C ALA A 439 -9.31 31.39 -13.96
N GLY A 440 -8.17 32.11 -14.03
CA GLY A 440 -7.81 33.13 -13.05
C GLY A 440 -7.24 32.61 -11.74
N ASN A 441 -6.76 31.35 -11.69
CA ASN A 441 -6.15 30.71 -10.51
C ASN A 441 -7.04 30.71 -9.25
N ALA A 442 -8.35 30.63 -9.42
CA ALA A 442 -9.27 30.53 -8.30
C ALA A 442 -9.20 29.10 -7.68
N PRO A 443 -9.03 28.96 -6.35
CA PRO A 443 -9.12 27.66 -5.71
C PRO A 443 -10.47 27.00 -5.94
N PRO A 444 -10.52 25.71 -6.37
CA PRO A 444 -11.77 25.03 -6.62
C PRO A 444 -12.59 24.73 -5.35
N VAL A 445 -11.92 24.65 -4.21
CA VAL A 445 -12.54 24.53 -2.88
C VAL A 445 -12.49 25.90 -2.22
N GLN A 446 -13.65 26.41 -1.86
CA GLN A 446 -13.75 27.71 -1.17
C GLN A 446 -13.82 27.48 0.34
N PRO A 447 -13.17 28.35 1.15
CA PRO A 447 -13.33 28.33 2.59
C PRO A 447 -14.79 28.54 2.97
N ARG A 448 -15.24 27.83 3.98
CA ARG A 448 -16.56 28.06 4.57
C ARG A 448 -16.57 29.40 5.30
N ALA A 449 -17.70 30.06 5.27
CA ALA A 449 -17.91 31.19 6.15
C ALA A 449 -17.77 30.68 7.61
N PRO A 450 -17.10 31.44 8.51
CA PRO A 450 -17.07 31.07 9.92
C PRO A 450 -18.52 30.93 10.39
N GLU A 451 -18.84 29.79 11.01
CA GLU A 451 -20.15 29.61 11.64
C GLU A 451 -20.31 30.78 12.61
N GLY A 452 -21.31 31.62 12.31
CA GLY A 452 -21.62 32.74 13.20
C GLY A 452 -21.83 32.17 14.59
N ILE A 453 -21.11 32.72 15.57
CA ILE A 453 -21.42 32.52 16.97
C ILE A 453 -22.88 32.92 17.09
N ALA A 454 -23.76 31.91 17.15
CA ALA A 454 -25.16 32.18 17.49
C ALA A 454 -25.15 32.84 18.85
N ALA A 455 -25.51 34.12 18.87
CA ALA A 455 -25.58 34.95 20.05
C ALA A 455 -26.70 34.46 20.99
#